data_7b71575e0bdb5f20bbb19bf60b4949ab
#
_entry.id   7b71575e0bdb5f20bbb19bf60b4949ab
#
_cell.length_a   1.000
_cell.length_b   1.000
_cell.length_c   1.000
_cell.angle_alpha   90.00
_cell.angle_beta   90.00
_cell.angle_gamma   90.00
#
_symmetry.space_group_name_H-M   'P 1'
#
loop_
_entity.id
_entity.type
_entity.pdbx_description
1 polymer ?
#
loop_
_entity_poly.entity_id
_entity_poly.type
_entity_poly.pdbx_seq_one_letter_code
_entity_poly.pdbx_strand_id
1 'polypeptide(L)'
;MTVLAEEGVTENERVHSILAVDLVSMAQAHMMYVVFQLFKSSITSHETYKCGGVREVMKDLARMFALNELLYAADSSACYETGHFSKGTASILLDAMKRLMVKLRPQMIPLIEAWALPDSLLVSAIGNSYGDIYE
;
A
#
# COMPACT_ATOMS: atom_id res chain seq x y z
N MET A 1 -6.98 -0.43 28.21
CA MET A 1 -5.69 0.02 28.74
C MET A 1 -5.47 -0.26 30.25
N THR A 2 -6.35 -0.99 30.90
CA THR A 2 -6.35 -1.15 32.38
C THR A 2 -5.83 -2.51 32.85
N VAL A 3 -5.45 -3.42 31.98
CA VAL A 3 -5.06 -4.80 32.35
C VAL A 3 -3.56 -4.97 32.61
N LEU A 4 -2.74 -4.00 32.25
CA LEU A 4 -1.26 -4.11 32.33
C LEU A 4 -0.64 -3.37 33.54
N ALA A 5 -1.45 -2.98 34.52
CA ALA A 5 -0.95 -2.33 35.74
C ALA A 5 -0.59 -3.32 36.87
N GLU A 6 -0.67 -4.64 36.58
CA GLU A 6 -0.41 -5.66 37.59
C GLU A 6 1.08 -5.99 37.69
N GLU A 7 1.60 -5.60 38.84
CA GLU A 7 2.67 -6.18 39.67
C GLU A 7 4.03 -6.51 39.03
N GLY A 8 5.00 -5.66 39.30
CA GLY A 8 6.43 -6.06 39.30
C GLY A 8 7.13 -6.11 37.95
N VAL A 9 6.41 -5.86 36.84
CA VAL A 9 7.01 -5.84 35.50
C VAL A 9 7.68 -4.49 35.25
N THR A 10 8.95 -4.50 34.95
CA THR A 10 9.70 -3.29 34.63
C THR A 10 9.19 -2.68 33.33
N GLU A 11 9.35 -1.36 33.13
CA GLU A 11 8.98 -0.67 31.90
C GLU A 11 9.66 -1.29 30.68
N ASN A 12 10.89 -1.73 30.84
CA ASN A 12 11.67 -2.39 29.79
C ASN A 12 11.05 -3.74 29.38
N GLU A 13 10.62 -4.56 30.32
CA GLU A 13 9.94 -5.84 30.05
C GLU A 13 8.57 -5.64 29.38
N ARG A 14 7.83 -4.59 29.77
CA ARG A 14 6.57 -4.24 29.10
C ARG A 14 6.80 -3.93 27.63
N VAL A 15 7.78 -3.08 27.32
CA VAL A 15 8.09 -2.67 25.94
C VAL A 15 8.60 -3.84 25.12
N HIS A 16 9.52 -4.64 25.66
CA HIS A 16 10.21 -5.67 24.89
C HIS A 16 9.48 -7.02 24.81
N SER A 17 8.57 -7.31 25.72
CA SER A 17 7.89 -8.60 25.77
C SER A 17 6.38 -8.50 25.54
N ILE A 18 5.69 -7.59 26.23
CA ILE A 18 4.22 -7.54 26.21
C ILE A 18 3.72 -6.69 25.05
N LEU A 19 4.32 -5.51 24.84
CA LEU A 19 3.87 -4.55 23.83
C LEU A 19 4.65 -4.64 22.51
N ALA A 20 5.64 -5.53 22.39
CA ALA A 20 6.53 -5.58 21.23
C ALA A 20 5.76 -5.76 19.92
N VAL A 21 4.78 -6.66 19.88
CA VAL A 21 3.98 -6.93 18.67
C VAL A 21 3.13 -5.71 18.29
N ASP A 22 2.46 -5.10 19.28
CA ASP A 22 1.62 -3.93 19.05
C ASP A 22 2.45 -2.71 18.61
N LEU A 23 3.65 -2.54 19.17
CA LEU A 23 4.57 -1.47 18.76
C LEU A 23 5.08 -1.67 17.33
N VAL A 24 5.37 -2.91 16.93
CA VAL A 24 5.75 -3.22 15.54
C VAL A 24 4.62 -2.94 14.59
N SER A 25 3.40 -3.40 14.89
CA SER A 25 2.21 -3.13 14.08
C SER A 25 1.94 -1.63 13.94
N MET A 26 2.03 -0.89 15.05
CA MET A 26 1.87 0.56 15.05
C MET A 26 2.95 1.25 14.19
N ALA A 27 4.21 0.81 14.31
CA ALA A 27 5.30 1.35 13.50
C ALA A 27 5.11 1.06 12.01
N GLN A 28 4.66 -0.14 11.64
CA GLN A 28 4.34 -0.51 10.25
C GLN A 28 3.23 0.37 9.70
N ALA A 29 2.12 0.53 10.41
CA ALA A 29 1.02 1.39 9.99
C ALA A 29 1.47 2.85 9.81
N HIS A 30 2.30 3.37 10.74
CA HIS A 30 2.86 4.71 10.63
C HIS A 30 3.79 4.84 9.41
N MET A 31 4.63 3.86 9.13
CA MET A 31 5.51 3.86 7.95
C MET A 31 4.72 3.86 6.65
N MET A 32 3.64 3.09 6.55
CA MET A 32 2.76 3.09 5.37
C MET A 32 2.07 4.45 5.17
N TYR A 33 1.66 5.10 6.25
CA TYR A 33 1.15 6.46 6.19
C TYR A 33 2.22 7.45 5.67
N VAL A 34 3.45 7.38 6.18
CA VAL A 34 4.56 8.24 5.72
C VAL A 34 4.87 8.02 4.25
N VAL A 35 4.96 6.75 3.81
CA VAL A 35 5.16 6.39 2.40
C VAL A 35 4.07 7.00 1.52
N PHE A 36 2.80 6.87 1.93
CA PHE A 36 1.69 7.48 1.20
C PHE A 36 1.78 8.99 1.13
N GLN A 37 2.14 9.67 2.22
CA GLN A 37 2.30 11.13 2.23
C GLN A 37 3.44 11.60 1.31
N LEU A 38 4.58 10.90 1.32
CA LEU A 38 5.70 11.19 0.42
C LEU A 38 5.31 10.98 -1.03
N PHE A 39 4.62 9.89 -1.35
CA PHE A 39 4.11 9.62 -2.69
C PHE A 39 3.15 10.73 -3.15
N LYS A 40 2.17 11.07 -2.32
CA LYS A 40 1.22 12.16 -2.60
C LYS A 40 1.92 13.49 -2.82
N SER A 41 2.90 13.85 -1.99
CA SER A 41 3.65 15.12 -2.13
C SER A 41 4.46 15.15 -3.43
N SER A 42 5.09 14.03 -3.80
CA SER A 42 5.84 13.89 -5.06
C SER A 42 4.93 14.10 -6.28
N ILE A 43 3.71 13.54 -6.27
CA ILE A 43 2.74 13.72 -7.37
C ILE A 43 2.26 15.17 -7.47
N THR A 44 2.15 15.86 -6.33
CA THR A 44 1.66 17.24 -6.30
C THR A 44 2.73 18.22 -6.76
N SER A 45 4.01 17.86 -6.63
CA SER A 45 5.12 18.69 -7.11
C SER A 45 5.09 18.79 -8.64
N HIS A 46 5.06 20.04 -9.14
CA HIS A 46 5.13 20.32 -10.59
C HIS A 46 6.46 19.92 -11.23
N GLU A 47 7.51 19.85 -10.44
CA GLU A 47 8.86 19.52 -10.91
C GLU A 47 9.01 18.04 -11.24
N THR A 48 8.34 17.16 -10.50
CA THR A 48 8.48 15.70 -10.64
C THR A 48 7.76 15.19 -11.89
N TYR A 49 6.53 15.63 -12.14
CA TYR A 49 5.70 15.15 -13.26
C TYR A 49 5.24 16.31 -14.14
N LYS A 50 6.00 16.60 -15.20
CA LYS A 50 5.68 17.66 -16.17
C LYS A 50 4.49 17.32 -17.05
N CYS A 51 4.32 16.03 -17.39
CA CYS A 51 3.20 15.56 -18.21
C CYS A 51 1.92 15.36 -17.36
N GLY A 52 0.83 16.05 -17.74
CA GLY A 52 -0.45 15.95 -17.05
C GLY A 52 -1.05 14.54 -17.05
N GLY A 53 -0.90 13.79 -18.17
CA GLY A 53 -1.38 12.42 -18.27
C GLY A 53 -0.68 11.48 -17.30
N VAL A 54 0.66 11.56 -17.20
CA VAL A 54 1.43 10.76 -16.24
C VAL A 54 1.02 11.10 -14.82
N ARG A 55 0.83 12.37 -14.51
CA ARG A 55 0.39 12.81 -13.18
C ARG A 55 -0.96 12.22 -12.78
N GLU A 56 -1.92 12.15 -13.70
CA GLU A 56 -3.23 11.54 -13.41
C GLU A 56 -3.11 10.03 -13.16
N VAL A 57 -2.31 9.32 -13.94
CA VAL A 57 -2.03 7.89 -13.70
C VAL A 57 -1.38 7.67 -12.33
N MET A 58 -0.41 8.50 -11.95
CA MET A 58 0.25 8.43 -10.65
C MET A 58 -0.70 8.75 -9.49
N LYS A 59 -1.66 9.68 -9.67
CA LYS A 59 -2.72 9.92 -8.69
C LYS A 59 -3.62 8.68 -8.52
N ASP A 60 -3.95 8.03 -9.61
CA ASP A 60 -4.77 6.81 -9.56
C ASP A 60 -4.00 5.65 -8.89
N LEU A 61 -2.69 5.53 -9.12
CA LEU A 61 -1.84 4.59 -8.38
C LEU A 61 -1.78 4.90 -6.88
N ALA A 62 -1.65 6.18 -6.51
CA ALA A 62 -1.67 6.56 -5.10
C ALA A 62 -3.01 6.23 -4.42
N ARG A 63 -4.13 6.43 -5.13
CA ARG A 63 -5.46 6.00 -4.65
C ARG A 63 -5.56 4.48 -4.52
N MET A 64 -5.03 3.73 -5.50
CA MET A 64 -4.99 2.27 -5.47
C MET A 64 -4.18 1.77 -4.26
N PHE A 65 -3.01 2.35 -4.02
CA PHE A 65 -2.19 2.04 -2.85
C PHE A 65 -2.96 2.27 -1.55
N ALA A 66 -3.58 3.44 -1.38
CA ALA A 66 -4.36 3.75 -0.18
C ALA A 66 -5.54 2.79 0.02
N LEU A 67 -6.27 2.44 -1.06
CA LEU A 67 -7.37 1.49 -0.99
C LEU A 67 -6.89 0.08 -0.63
N ASN A 68 -5.74 -0.34 -1.17
CA ASN A 68 -5.13 -1.63 -0.84
C ASN A 68 -4.76 -1.71 0.64
N GLU A 69 -4.10 -0.68 1.17
CA GLU A 69 -3.75 -0.64 2.60
C GLU A 69 -4.99 -0.65 3.50
N LEU A 70 -6.04 0.10 3.16
CA LEU A 70 -7.27 0.13 3.94
C LEU A 70 -8.07 -1.18 3.89
N LEU A 71 -7.95 -1.96 2.80
CA LEU A 71 -8.73 -3.20 2.62
C LEU A 71 -7.98 -4.45 3.05
N TYR A 72 -6.67 -4.50 2.84
CA TYR A 72 -5.89 -5.74 2.91
C TYR A 72 -4.65 -5.68 3.80
N ALA A 73 -4.29 -4.53 4.36
CA ALA A 73 -3.21 -4.48 5.34
C ALA A 73 -3.56 -5.34 6.57
N ALA A 74 -2.54 -5.89 7.20
CA ALA A 74 -2.71 -6.77 8.35
C ALA A 74 -3.54 -6.14 9.49
N ASP A 75 -3.40 -4.83 9.67
CA ASP A 75 -4.10 -4.06 10.72
C ASP A 75 -5.40 -3.41 10.24
N SER A 76 -5.86 -3.68 9.01
CA SER A 76 -7.11 -3.10 8.49
C SER A 76 -8.33 -3.52 9.33
N SER A 77 -8.31 -4.69 9.95
CA SER A 77 -9.35 -5.16 10.87
C SER A 77 -9.57 -4.22 12.04
N ALA A 78 -8.51 -3.61 12.58
CA ALA A 78 -8.58 -2.67 13.69
C ALA A 78 -9.49 -1.47 13.40
N CYS A 79 -9.54 -1.00 12.16
CA CYS A 79 -10.41 0.09 11.75
C CYS A 79 -11.90 -0.28 11.84
N TYR A 80 -12.25 -1.55 11.65
CA TYR A 80 -13.60 -2.06 11.76
C TYR A 80 -13.94 -2.40 13.21
N GLU A 81 -13.02 -2.99 13.95
CA GLU A 81 -13.20 -3.35 15.37
C GLU A 81 -13.36 -2.13 16.27
N THR A 82 -12.61 -1.06 15.99
CA THR A 82 -12.70 0.21 16.72
C THR A 82 -13.89 1.08 16.29
N GLY A 83 -14.66 0.66 15.27
CA GLY A 83 -15.82 1.39 14.80
C GLY A 83 -15.51 2.62 13.92
N HIS A 84 -14.23 2.82 13.51
CA HIS A 84 -13.89 3.87 12.56
C HIS A 84 -14.50 3.62 11.18
N PHE A 85 -14.60 2.34 10.78
CA PHE A 85 -15.29 1.95 9.56
C PHE A 85 -16.56 1.14 9.86
N SER A 86 -17.67 1.52 9.22
CA SER A 86 -18.91 0.74 9.25
C SER A 86 -18.80 -0.49 8.33
N LYS A 87 -19.68 -1.49 8.55
CA LYS A 87 -19.77 -2.67 7.67
C LYS A 87 -20.00 -2.31 6.20
N GLY A 88 -20.69 -1.22 5.90
CA GLY A 88 -20.90 -0.74 4.52
C GLY A 88 -19.67 -0.08 3.90
N THR A 89 -18.75 0.43 4.70
CA THR A 89 -17.56 1.13 4.22
C THR A 89 -16.68 0.20 3.40
N ALA A 90 -16.47 -1.05 3.83
CA ALA A 90 -15.68 -2.04 3.09
C ALA A 90 -16.19 -2.28 1.67
N SER A 91 -17.52 -2.40 1.50
CA SER A 91 -18.13 -2.57 0.17
C SER A 91 -17.89 -1.37 -0.72
N ILE A 92 -18.03 -0.16 -0.20
CA ILE A 92 -17.77 1.09 -0.94
C ILE A 92 -16.31 1.18 -1.38
N LEU A 93 -15.37 0.88 -0.48
CA LEU A 93 -13.93 0.88 -0.79
C LEU A 93 -13.58 -0.17 -1.84
N LEU A 94 -14.15 -1.38 -1.73
CA LEU A 94 -13.94 -2.45 -2.70
C LEU A 94 -14.48 -2.09 -4.08
N ASP A 95 -15.64 -1.48 -4.17
CA ASP A 95 -16.21 -1.02 -5.44
C ASP A 95 -15.40 0.13 -6.05
N ALA A 96 -14.88 1.03 -5.23
CA ALA A 96 -13.95 2.07 -5.68
C ALA A 96 -12.67 1.47 -6.24
N MET A 97 -12.10 0.46 -5.56
CA MET A 97 -10.91 -0.27 -6.01
C MET A 97 -11.14 -0.97 -7.35
N LYS A 98 -12.26 -1.69 -7.52
CA LYS A 98 -12.61 -2.35 -8.79
C LYS A 98 -12.73 -1.36 -9.94
N ARG A 99 -13.39 -0.22 -9.75
CA ARG A 99 -13.47 0.84 -10.77
C ARG A 99 -12.10 1.39 -11.14
N LEU A 100 -11.24 1.56 -10.16
CA LEU A 100 -9.88 2.06 -10.36
C LEU A 100 -9.00 1.06 -11.11
N MET A 101 -9.14 -0.24 -10.83
CA MET A 101 -8.48 -1.33 -11.58
C MET A 101 -8.84 -1.30 -13.07
N VAL A 102 -10.13 -1.14 -13.38
CA VAL A 102 -10.58 -1.03 -14.78
C VAL A 102 -9.97 0.20 -15.46
N LYS A 103 -9.92 1.34 -14.76
CA LYS A 103 -9.32 2.58 -15.27
C LYS A 103 -7.82 2.45 -15.53
N LEU A 104 -7.09 1.77 -14.63
CA LEU A 104 -5.63 1.59 -14.72
C LEU A 104 -5.22 0.49 -15.71
N ARG A 105 -6.11 -0.44 -16.05
CA ARG A 105 -5.80 -1.59 -16.91
C ARG A 105 -5.06 -1.24 -18.20
N PRO A 106 -5.43 -0.20 -18.98
CA PRO A 106 -4.70 0.17 -20.20
C PRO A 106 -3.27 0.67 -19.95
N GLN A 107 -2.98 1.09 -18.72
CA GLN A 107 -1.68 1.65 -18.32
C GLN A 107 -0.75 0.61 -17.69
N MET A 108 -1.19 -0.64 -17.54
CA MET A 108 -0.42 -1.67 -16.81
C MET A 108 0.92 -1.97 -17.48
N ILE A 109 0.94 -2.17 -18.80
CA ILE A 109 2.17 -2.46 -19.54
C ILE A 109 3.15 -1.28 -19.47
N PRO A 110 2.78 -0.04 -19.84
CA PRO A 110 3.68 1.11 -19.70
C PRO A 110 4.20 1.33 -18.28
N LEU A 111 3.39 1.04 -17.25
CA LEU A 111 3.80 1.17 -15.85
C LEU A 111 4.86 0.14 -15.45
N ILE A 112 4.74 -1.10 -15.95
CA ILE A 112 5.72 -2.17 -15.69
C ILE A 112 7.01 -1.86 -16.47
N GLU A 113 6.90 -1.47 -17.73
CA GLU A 113 8.05 -1.12 -18.56
C GLU A 113 8.82 0.10 -18.03
N ALA A 114 8.15 1.03 -17.33
CA ALA A 114 8.79 2.18 -16.71
C ALA A 114 9.84 1.80 -15.63
N TRP A 115 9.83 0.56 -15.11
CA TRP A 115 10.86 0.05 -14.22
C TRP A 115 12.16 -0.27 -14.96
N ALA A 116 12.12 -0.37 -16.32
CA ALA A 116 13.25 -0.66 -17.18
C ALA A 116 14.06 -1.89 -16.73
N LEU A 117 13.38 -2.93 -16.25
CA LEU A 117 14.02 -4.17 -15.84
C LEU A 117 14.42 -4.94 -17.10
N PRO A 118 15.72 -5.27 -17.29
CA PRO A 118 16.16 -6.07 -18.44
C PRO A 118 15.62 -7.50 -18.34
N ASP A 119 15.32 -8.10 -19.49
CA ASP A 119 14.76 -9.47 -19.61
C ASP A 119 15.62 -10.51 -18.88
N SER A 120 16.94 -10.30 -18.83
CA SER A 120 17.88 -11.17 -18.09
C SER A 120 17.63 -11.22 -16.57
N LEU A 121 17.00 -10.19 -15.99
CA LEU A 121 16.62 -10.16 -14.57
C LEU A 121 15.23 -10.72 -14.29
N LEU A 122 14.35 -10.71 -15.30
CA LEU A 122 12.99 -11.20 -15.13
C LEU A 122 12.93 -12.72 -14.97
N VAL A 123 13.90 -13.46 -15.50
CA VAL A 123 14.04 -14.93 -15.41
C VAL A 123 12.69 -15.64 -15.71
N SER A 124 11.92 -15.09 -16.65
CA SER A 124 10.59 -15.56 -16.99
C SER A 124 10.37 -15.54 -18.49
N ALA A 125 10.00 -16.67 -19.06
CA ALA A 125 9.63 -16.79 -20.47
C ALA A 125 8.44 -15.87 -20.83
N ILE A 126 7.50 -15.68 -19.90
CA ILE A 126 6.32 -14.82 -20.11
C ILE A 126 6.69 -13.33 -20.05
N GLY A 127 7.77 -12.99 -19.33
CA GLY A 127 8.27 -11.61 -19.20
C GLY A 127 9.17 -11.16 -20.33
N ASN A 128 9.47 -12.03 -21.32
CA ASN A 128 10.32 -11.70 -22.44
C ASN A 128 9.67 -10.65 -23.34
N SER A 129 10.40 -9.55 -23.59
CA SER A 129 9.93 -8.43 -24.42
C SER A 129 9.63 -8.81 -25.89
N TYR A 130 10.25 -9.88 -26.36
CA TYR A 130 10.07 -10.38 -27.74
C TYR A 130 8.90 -11.36 -27.90
N GLY A 131 8.36 -11.87 -26.80
CA GLY A 131 7.22 -12.78 -26.80
C GLY A 131 7.50 -14.20 -27.36
N ASP A 132 8.76 -14.55 -27.53
CA ASP A 132 9.25 -15.82 -28.09
C ASP A 132 9.38 -16.90 -26.98
N ILE A 133 8.24 -17.25 -26.41
CA ILE A 133 8.19 -18.18 -25.26
C ILE A 133 8.61 -19.61 -25.65
N TYR A 134 8.62 -19.95 -26.93
CA TYR A 134 8.82 -21.31 -27.47
C TYR A 134 10.04 -21.46 -28.39
N GLU A 135 10.88 -20.45 -28.49
CA GLU A 135 12.19 -20.52 -29.11
C GLU A 135 13.28 -20.68 -28.02
#